data_5318dcf890182ad6e2ab3aa16364870d
#
_entry.id   5318dcf890182ad6e2ab3aa16364870d
#
_cell.length_a   1.000
_cell.length_b   1.000
_cell.length_c   1.000
_cell.angle_alpha   90.00
_cell.angle_beta   90.00
_cell.angle_gamma   90.00
#
_symmetry.space_group_name_H-M   'P 1'
#
loop_
_entity.id
_entity.type
_entity.pdbx_description
1 polymer ?
#
loop_
_entity_poly.entity_id
_entity_poly.type
_entity_poly.pdbx_seq_one_letter_code
_entity_poly.pdbx_strand_id
1 'polypeptide(L)'
;MPSVLLADQLEMSLYSSGLLTGVVVDSGCGLTRVQPFHLGRPLRPGATTLEFAGQDLSVYLFKSLFKEDYNRHNLFQLDTVASTQMRKCYVPQNLGDELDFYQNLPDGADERNSYHLPDGTAVELTPMQRLAPEMFFSPQVFGLQGPSLAQAAMDSIEACEASLRPLLASHVAPCGGNTLYPGFTMRLYQLLASHFFPTKASVFAGSNRHFSVWLGASVVAHLSTYKSEWLTKEEYDERFRL
;
A
#
# COMPACT_ATOMS: atom_id res chain seq x y z
N MET A 1 -11.11 -26.11 16.06
CA MET A 1 -11.32 -24.71 16.45
C MET A 1 -12.71 -24.61 17.07
N PRO A 2 -12.91 -23.91 18.19
CA PRO A 2 -14.22 -23.81 18.84
C PRO A 2 -15.18 -22.89 18.06
N SER A 3 -14.68 -21.88 17.38
CA SER A 3 -15.48 -20.94 16.59
C SER A 3 -14.63 -20.23 15.54
N VAL A 4 -15.28 -19.60 14.55
CA VAL A 4 -14.65 -18.83 13.47
C VAL A 4 -15.44 -17.53 13.23
N LEU A 5 -14.71 -16.46 12.91
CA LEU A 5 -15.27 -15.19 12.45
C LEU A 5 -14.60 -14.86 11.10
N LEU A 6 -15.40 -14.60 10.08
CA LEU A 6 -14.92 -14.06 8.81
C LEU A 6 -15.13 -12.55 8.82
N ALA A 7 -14.04 -11.80 8.71
CA ALA A 7 -14.06 -10.34 8.74
C ALA A 7 -13.44 -9.75 7.48
N ASP A 8 -13.91 -8.58 7.06
CA ASP A 8 -13.32 -7.86 5.91
C ASP A 8 -11.95 -7.30 6.27
N GLN A 9 -10.97 -7.53 5.40
CA GLN A 9 -9.58 -7.11 5.58
C GLN A 9 -9.44 -5.58 5.71
N LEU A 10 -10.18 -4.82 4.91
CA LEU A 10 -10.07 -3.36 4.91
C LEU A 10 -10.74 -2.73 6.12
N GLU A 11 -11.85 -3.34 6.58
CA GLU A 11 -12.50 -2.97 7.83
C GLU A 11 -11.56 -3.19 9.04
N MET A 12 -10.89 -4.35 9.09
CA MET A 12 -9.89 -4.62 10.13
C MET A 12 -8.74 -3.61 10.10
N SER A 13 -8.28 -3.24 8.90
CA SER A 13 -7.24 -2.22 8.75
C SER A 13 -7.68 -0.84 9.24
N LEU A 14 -8.95 -0.46 9.04
CA LEU A 14 -9.53 0.77 9.58
C LEU A 14 -9.53 0.76 11.12
N TYR A 15 -9.99 -0.33 11.71
CA TYR A 15 -10.06 -0.47 13.17
C TYR A 15 -8.67 -0.45 13.83
N SER A 16 -7.65 -0.99 13.15
CA SER A 16 -6.26 -0.91 13.63
C SER A 16 -5.75 0.53 13.77
N SER A 17 -6.32 1.44 13.01
CA SER A 17 -6.01 2.89 13.04
C SER A 17 -6.85 3.65 14.06
N GLY A 18 -7.72 2.97 14.83
CA GLY A 18 -8.65 3.59 15.79
C GLY A 18 -9.79 4.36 15.13
N LEU A 19 -10.05 4.11 13.86
CA LEU A 19 -11.07 4.82 13.08
C LEU A 19 -12.29 3.95 12.84
N LEU A 20 -13.48 4.59 12.78
CA LEU A 20 -14.73 4.01 12.29
C LEU A 20 -15.19 4.66 10.98
N THR A 21 -14.67 5.85 10.69
CA THR A 21 -14.96 6.59 9.46
C THR A 21 -13.64 7.07 8.88
N GLY A 22 -13.42 6.81 7.59
CA GLY A 22 -12.19 7.19 6.89
C GLY A 22 -12.03 6.41 5.59
N VAL A 23 -10.89 6.56 4.96
CA VAL A 23 -10.53 5.87 3.72
C VAL A 23 -9.34 4.96 3.97
N VAL A 24 -9.51 3.68 3.77
CA VAL A 24 -8.41 2.71 3.81
C VAL A 24 -7.76 2.66 2.43
N VAL A 25 -6.43 2.81 2.41
CA VAL A 25 -5.59 2.63 1.22
C VAL A 25 -4.68 1.44 1.49
N ASP A 26 -5.12 0.26 1.06
CA ASP A 26 -4.39 -1.00 1.27
C ASP A 26 -3.54 -1.32 0.03
N SER A 27 -2.22 -1.34 0.21
CA SER A 27 -1.29 -1.71 -0.86
C SER A 27 -0.41 -2.87 -0.42
N GLY A 28 -0.81 -4.06 -0.84
CA GLY A 28 -0.16 -5.33 -0.57
C GLY A 28 0.66 -5.86 -1.73
N CYS A 29 1.03 -7.13 -1.65
CA CYS A 29 1.78 -7.80 -2.72
C CYS A 29 0.93 -7.99 -3.98
N GLY A 30 -0.29 -8.55 -3.85
CA GLY A 30 -1.13 -8.94 -4.97
C GLY A 30 -2.19 -7.93 -5.39
N LEU A 31 -2.62 -7.06 -4.49
CA LEU A 31 -3.70 -6.09 -4.72
C LEU A 31 -3.38 -4.74 -4.08
N THR A 32 -3.83 -3.68 -4.73
CA THR A 32 -3.92 -2.33 -4.17
C THR A 32 -5.37 -1.88 -4.22
N ARG A 33 -5.95 -1.56 -3.05
CA ARG A 33 -7.37 -1.22 -2.92
C ARG A 33 -7.56 0.05 -2.14
N VAL A 34 -8.60 0.80 -2.50
CA VAL A 34 -9.08 1.98 -1.78
C VAL A 34 -10.53 1.78 -1.43
N GLN A 35 -10.86 1.91 -0.15
CA GLN A 35 -12.22 1.73 0.33
C GLN A 35 -12.56 2.77 1.39
N PRO A 36 -13.54 3.64 1.14
CA PRO A 36 -14.08 4.53 2.16
C PRO A 36 -15.08 3.80 3.06
N PHE A 37 -15.09 4.21 4.33
CA PHE A 37 -15.99 3.69 5.35
C PHE A 37 -16.67 4.84 6.09
N HIS A 38 -17.90 4.62 6.52
CA HIS A 38 -18.63 5.50 7.43
C HIS A 38 -19.27 4.69 8.56
N LEU A 39 -18.89 4.99 9.79
CA LEU A 39 -19.35 4.28 10.99
C LEU A 39 -19.17 2.74 10.89
N GLY A 40 -18.01 2.30 10.42
CA GLY A 40 -17.65 0.90 10.22
C GLY A 40 -18.30 0.24 8.99
N ARG A 41 -19.12 0.96 8.21
CA ARG A 41 -19.77 0.41 7.01
C ARG A 41 -19.04 0.84 5.74
N PRO A 42 -18.72 -0.08 4.82
CA PRO A 42 -18.08 0.25 3.57
C PRO A 42 -19.00 1.07 2.66
N LEU A 43 -18.50 2.17 2.12
CA LEU A 43 -19.19 3.00 1.12
C LEU A 43 -18.82 2.47 -0.27
N ARG A 44 -19.67 1.61 -0.82
CA ARG A 44 -19.43 0.90 -2.09
C ARG A 44 -19.15 1.80 -3.29
N PRO A 45 -19.82 2.97 -3.47
CA PRO A 45 -19.54 3.83 -4.62
C PRO A 45 -18.08 4.30 -4.73
N GLY A 46 -17.39 4.42 -3.58
CA GLY A 46 -15.97 4.80 -3.55
C GLY A 46 -15.00 3.62 -3.55
N ALA A 47 -15.46 2.38 -3.61
CA ALA A 47 -14.58 1.22 -3.64
C ALA A 47 -13.80 1.13 -4.97
N THR A 48 -12.48 1.08 -4.91
CA THR A 48 -11.62 1.01 -6.10
C THR A 48 -10.50 0.00 -5.88
N THR A 49 -10.15 -0.72 -6.96
CA THR A 49 -8.99 -1.63 -7.00
C THR A 49 -8.11 -1.20 -8.17
N LEU A 50 -6.80 -1.07 -7.89
CA LEU A 50 -5.80 -0.83 -8.93
C LEU A 50 -5.31 -2.17 -9.48
N GLU A 51 -5.00 -2.20 -10.78
CA GLU A 51 -4.52 -3.38 -11.49
C GLU A 51 -3.02 -3.67 -11.28
N PHE A 52 -2.37 -2.94 -10.36
CA PHE A 52 -0.97 -3.14 -10.02
C PHE A 52 -0.74 -3.07 -8.50
N ALA A 53 0.25 -3.81 -8.04
CA ALA A 53 0.57 -3.97 -6.63
C ALA A 53 2.08 -4.27 -6.41
N GLY A 54 2.47 -4.76 -5.24
CA GLY A 54 3.86 -5.06 -4.93
C GLY A 54 4.49 -6.14 -5.80
N GLN A 55 3.69 -7.07 -6.34
CA GLN A 55 4.15 -8.07 -7.31
C GLN A 55 4.70 -7.42 -8.57
N ASP A 56 4.00 -6.41 -9.11
CA ASP A 56 4.41 -5.69 -10.33
C ASP A 56 5.72 -4.95 -10.10
N LEU A 57 5.90 -4.37 -8.91
CA LEU A 57 7.15 -3.74 -8.50
C LEU A 57 8.29 -4.77 -8.43
N SER A 58 8.04 -5.95 -7.88
CA SER A 58 9.03 -7.04 -7.81
C SER A 58 9.41 -7.51 -9.22
N VAL A 59 8.44 -7.67 -10.11
CA VAL A 59 8.67 -8.04 -11.52
C VAL A 59 9.47 -6.97 -12.26
N TYR A 60 9.12 -5.70 -12.06
CA TYR A 60 9.86 -4.59 -12.65
C TYR A 60 11.34 -4.59 -12.22
N LEU A 61 11.59 -4.66 -10.91
CA LEU A 61 12.95 -4.69 -10.37
C LEU A 61 13.73 -5.92 -10.84
N PHE A 62 13.09 -7.09 -10.82
CA PHE A 62 13.73 -8.31 -11.30
C PHE A 62 14.20 -8.17 -12.75
N LYS A 63 13.30 -7.76 -13.66
CA LYS A 63 13.61 -7.59 -15.07
C LYS A 63 14.69 -6.53 -15.32
N SER A 64 14.67 -5.45 -14.53
CA SER A 64 15.65 -4.37 -14.68
C SER A 64 17.02 -4.72 -14.10
N LEU A 65 17.10 -5.55 -13.06
CA LEU A 65 18.36 -6.00 -12.45
C LEU A 65 19.01 -7.14 -13.24
N PHE A 66 18.24 -8.14 -13.62
CA PHE A 66 18.77 -9.38 -14.19
C PHE A 66 18.62 -9.48 -15.71
N LYS A 67 17.75 -8.64 -16.31
CA LYS A 67 17.40 -8.68 -17.75
C LYS A 67 16.90 -10.06 -18.21
N GLU A 68 16.28 -10.80 -17.30
CA GLU A 68 15.78 -12.15 -17.49
C GLU A 68 14.24 -12.20 -17.34
N ASP A 69 13.64 -13.33 -17.77
CA ASP A 69 12.22 -13.58 -17.55
C ASP A 69 11.97 -13.91 -16.07
N TYR A 70 11.08 -13.16 -15.45
CA TYR A 70 10.68 -13.36 -14.04
C TYR A 70 10.23 -14.80 -13.75
N ASN A 71 9.63 -15.49 -14.70
CA ASN A 71 9.17 -16.88 -14.51
C ASN A 71 10.32 -17.90 -14.41
N ARG A 72 11.57 -17.49 -14.66
CA ARG A 72 12.76 -18.33 -14.57
C ARG A 72 13.69 -17.96 -13.42
N HIS A 73 13.16 -17.23 -12.42
CA HIS A 73 13.93 -16.79 -11.25
C HIS A 73 14.46 -17.95 -10.42
N ASN A 74 15.56 -17.71 -9.73
CA ASN A 74 16.04 -18.52 -8.61
C ASN A 74 15.87 -17.79 -7.28
N LEU A 75 16.04 -18.50 -6.16
CA LEU A 75 15.84 -17.95 -4.82
C LEU A 75 16.80 -16.78 -4.51
N PHE A 76 18.04 -16.84 -5.00
CA PHE A 76 19.01 -15.76 -4.81
C PHE A 76 18.57 -14.47 -5.49
N GLN A 77 18.05 -14.57 -6.70
CA GLN A 77 17.53 -13.40 -7.44
C GLN A 77 16.32 -12.78 -6.75
N LEU A 78 15.41 -13.59 -6.23
CA LEU A 78 14.25 -13.09 -5.45
C LEU A 78 14.69 -12.40 -4.17
N ASP A 79 15.67 -12.97 -3.44
CA ASP A 79 16.22 -12.35 -2.22
C ASP A 79 16.92 -11.03 -2.54
N THR A 80 17.65 -10.96 -3.66
CA THR A 80 18.25 -9.71 -4.14
C THR A 80 17.20 -8.64 -4.42
N VAL A 81 16.09 -8.98 -5.10
CA VAL A 81 14.98 -8.05 -5.33
C VAL A 81 14.37 -7.58 -4.01
N ALA A 82 14.07 -8.51 -3.10
CA ALA A 82 13.50 -8.17 -1.80
C ALA A 82 14.43 -7.27 -0.97
N SER A 83 15.73 -7.58 -0.94
CA SER A 83 16.75 -6.76 -0.29
C SER A 83 16.86 -5.37 -0.89
N THR A 84 16.81 -5.26 -2.22
CA THR A 84 16.80 -3.97 -2.93
C THR A 84 15.59 -3.14 -2.54
N GLN A 85 14.39 -3.73 -2.57
CA GLN A 85 13.14 -3.07 -2.17
C GLN A 85 13.23 -2.51 -0.76
N MET A 86 13.66 -3.33 0.19
CA MET A 86 13.69 -2.95 1.62
C MET A 86 14.76 -1.91 1.96
N ARG A 87 15.92 -1.95 1.29
CA ARG A 87 17.09 -1.16 1.69
C ARG A 87 17.31 0.09 0.86
N LYS A 88 16.88 0.10 -0.40
CA LYS A 88 17.28 1.12 -1.36
C LYS A 88 16.13 1.85 -2.04
N CYS A 89 14.93 1.23 -2.09
CA CYS A 89 13.79 1.83 -2.76
C CYS A 89 13.07 2.87 -1.89
N TYR A 90 12.60 3.94 -2.51
CA TYR A 90 11.86 5.02 -1.85
C TYR A 90 10.95 5.74 -2.85
N VAL A 91 10.04 6.55 -2.32
CA VAL A 91 9.17 7.45 -3.10
C VAL A 91 9.67 8.87 -2.91
N PRO A 92 10.01 9.59 -3.99
CA PRO A 92 10.44 10.99 -3.90
C PRO A 92 9.25 11.90 -3.59
N GLN A 93 9.52 13.09 -3.07
CA GLN A 93 8.48 14.11 -2.88
C GLN A 93 8.00 14.70 -4.22
N ASN A 94 8.90 14.84 -5.17
CA ASN A 94 8.63 15.24 -6.54
C ASN A 94 9.54 14.40 -7.47
N LEU A 95 8.94 13.68 -8.42
CA LEU A 95 9.70 12.83 -9.34
C LEU A 95 10.58 13.67 -10.28
N GLY A 96 10.08 14.80 -10.78
CA GLY A 96 10.83 15.67 -11.69
C GLY A 96 12.10 16.19 -11.04
N ASP A 97 11.97 16.81 -9.86
CA ASP A 97 13.10 17.36 -9.09
C ASP A 97 14.13 16.26 -8.76
N GLU A 98 13.67 15.06 -8.45
CA GLU A 98 14.55 13.94 -8.13
C GLU A 98 15.31 13.44 -9.38
N LEU A 99 14.65 13.37 -10.52
CA LEU A 99 15.31 12.98 -11.79
C LEU A 99 16.30 14.05 -12.24
N ASP A 100 15.96 15.33 -12.13
CA ASP A 100 16.88 16.44 -12.42
C ASP A 100 18.10 16.40 -11.51
N PHE A 101 17.92 16.10 -10.23
CA PHE A 101 19.03 15.89 -9.30
C PHE A 101 19.97 14.79 -9.79
N TYR A 102 19.45 13.64 -10.20
CA TYR A 102 20.29 12.54 -10.71
C TYR A 102 20.98 12.86 -12.02
N GLN A 103 20.35 13.63 -12.93
CA GLN A 103 20.95 14.03 -14.18
C GLN A 103 22.13 14.98 -14.01
N ASN A 104 22.11 15.79 -12.95
CA ASN A 104 23.15 16.77 -12.64
C ASN A 104 24.25 16.22 -11.72
N LEU A 105 24.15 14.97 -11.27
CA LEU A 105 25.19 14.33 -10.48
C LEU A 105 26.38 13.90 -11.35
N PRO A 106 27.64 14.19 -10.94
CA PRO A 106 28.81 13.62 -11.59
C PRO A 106 28.79 12.08 -11.55
N ASP A 107 29.35 11.46 -12.59
CA ASP A 107 29.48 10.00 -12.64
C ASP A 107 30.19 9.45 -11.39
N GLY A 108 29.59 8.45 -10.76
CA GLY A 108 30.14 7.82 -9.54
C GLY A 108 29.96 8.61 -8.24
N ALA A 109 29.31 9.78 -8.25
CA ALA A 109 29.16 10.62 -7.06
C ALA A 109 28.09 10.15 -6.06
N ASP A 110 27.20 9.25 -6.45
CA ASP A 110 26.13 8.76 -5.56
C ASP A 110 26.45 7.37 -4.98
N GLU A 111 27.15 7.36 -3.85
CA GLU A 111 27.43 6.13 -3.06
C GLU A 111 26.14 5.40 -2.61
N ARG A 112 24.98 6.08 -2.66
CA ARG A 112 23.68 5.47 -2.31
C ARG A 112 23.22 4.46 -3.34
N ASN A 113 23.74 4.48 -4.56
CA ASN A 113 23.38 3.60 -5.65
C ASN A 113 23.91 2.17 -5.48
N SER A 114 24.94 1.97 -4.66
CA SER A 114 25.52 0.66 -4.44
C SER A 114 25.21 0.12 -3.03
N TYR A 115 25.15 -1.17 -2.91
CA TYR A 115 25.17 -1.89 -1.64
C TYR A 115 25.68 -3.32 -1.84
N HIS A 116 26.17 -3.93 -0.75
CA HIS A 116 26.63 -5.30 -0.78
C HIS A 116 25.57 -6.24 -0.24
N LEU A 117 25.35 -7.33 -0.96
CA LEU A 117 24.55 -8.46 -0.50
C LEU A 117 25.29 -9.23 0.60
N PRO A 118 24.62 -10.10 1.37
CA PRO A 118 25.25 -10.90 2.41
C PRO A 118 26.40 -11.78 1.94
N ASP A 119 26.41 -12.17 0.66
CA ASP A 119 27.48 -12.95 0.03
C ASP A 119 28.69 -12.10 -0.45
N GLY A 120 28.63 -10.77 -0.23
CA GLY A 120 29.66 -9.82 -0.64
C GLY A 120 29.48 -9.28 -2.07
N THR A 121 28.50 -9.73 -2.84
CA THR A 121 28.23 -9.23 -4.20
C THR A 121 27.80 -7.76 -4.12
N ALA A 122 28.47 -6.90 -4.88
CA ALA A 122 28.07 -5.50 -5.03
C ALA A 122 26.92 -5.39 -6.02
N VAL A 123 25.84 -4.72 -5.65
CA VAL A 123 24.71 -4.39 -6.50
C VAL A 123 24.71 -2.90 -6.73
N GLU A 124 24.80 -2.50 -7.98
CA GLU A 124 24.65 -1.10 -8.40
C GLU A 124 23.26 -0.87 -8.99
N LEU A 125 22.61 0.18 -8.50
CA LEU A 125 21.24 0.50 -8.89
C LEU A 125 21.21 1.78 -9.71
N THR A 126 20.42 1.75 -10.77
CA THR A 126 20.05 2.98 -11.47
C THR A 126 19.06 3.80 -10.62
N PRO A 127 18.96 5.13 -10.85
CA PRO A 127 17.95 5.95 -10.21
C PRO A 127 16.53 5.37 -10.32
N MET A 128 16.13 4.92 -11.51
CA MET A 128 14.81 4.36 -11.76
C MET A 128 14.54 3.06 -10.97
N GLN A 129 15.57 2.24 -10.71
CA GLN A 129 15.42 1.06 -9.86
C GLN A 129 15.18 1.44 -8.40
N ARG A 130 15.82 2.51 -7.92
CA ARG A 130 15.59 3.02 -6.56
C ARG A 130 14.24 3.71 -6.41
N LEU A 131 13.80 4.39 -7.46
CA LEU A 131 12.51 5.08 -7.54
C LEU A 131 11.36 4.14 -7.95
N ALA A 132 11.59 2.84 -8.04
CA ALA A 132 10.56 1.88 -8.47
C ALA A 132 9.21 2.01 -7.73
N PRO A 133 9.15 2.30 -6.41
CA PRO A 133 7.87 2.52 -5.73
C PRO A 133 7.08 3.75 -6.22
N GLU A 134 7.68 4.66 -6.96
CA GLU A 134 6.97 5.77 -7.61
C GLU A 134 5.92 5.27 -8.63
N MET A 135 5.99 4.00 -9.04
CA MET A 135 4.96 3.36 -9.88
C MET A 135 3.55 3.47 -9.27
N PHE A 136 3.43 3.55 -7.94
CA PHE A 136 2.15 3.76 -7.27
C PHE A 136 1.61 5.19 -7.45
N PHE A 137 2.46 6.16 -7.73
CA PHE A 137 2.10 7.58 -7.88
C PHE A 137 2.18 8.08 -9.33
N SER A 138 3.03 7.46 -10.14
CA SER A 138 3.23 7.80 -11.55
C SER A 138 3.28 6.53 -12.42
N PRO A 139 2.20 5.71 -12.46
CA PRO A 139 2.21 4.40 -13.10
C PRO A 139 2.61 4.45 -14.58
N GLN A 140 2.26 5.51 -15.31
CA GLN A 140 2.54 5.67 -16.73
C GLN A 140 4.05 5.70 -17.02
N VAL A 141 4.88 6.23 -16.10
CA VAL A 141 6.34 6.26 -16.23
C VAL A 141 6.92 4.85 -16.25
N PHE A 142 6.21 3.90 -15.61
CA PHE A 142 6.60 2.49 -15.55
C PHE A 142 5.85 1.61 -16.57
N GLY A 143 5.12 2.22 -17.51
CA GLY A 143 4.36 1.52 -18.55
C GLY A 143 3.07 0.86 -18.05
N LEU A 144 2.62 1.22 -16.85
CA LEU A 144 1.37 0.73 -16.27
C LEU A 144 0.18 1.57 -16.70
N GLN A 145 -0.99 0.95 -16.83
CA GLN A 145 -2.24 1.60 -17.15
C GLN A 145 -3.04 1.93 -15.89
N GLY A 146 -3.95 2.89 -16.00
CA GLY A 146 -4.86 3.26 -14.92
C GLY A 146 -4.42 4.46 -14.08
N PRO A 147 -5.23 4.82 -13.07
CA PRO A 147 -4.96 5.96 -12.21
C PRO A 147 -3.81 5.67 -11.22
N SER A 148 -3.18 6.73 -10.73
CA SER A 148 -2.27 6.59 -9.59
C SER A 148 -3.05 6.25 -8.30
N LEU A 149 -2.34 5.73 -7.30
CA LEU A 149 -2.94 5.43 -5.99
C LEU A 149 -3.54 6.69 -5.34
N ALA A 150 -2.88 7.83 -5.48
CA ALA A 150 -3.41 9.09 -4.97
C ALA A 150 -4.67 9.52 -5.72
N GLN A 151 -4.68 9.39 -7.05
CA GLN A 151 -5.88 9.68 -7.86
C GLN A 151 -7.03 8.74 -7.48
N ALA A 152 -6.77 7.45 -7.35
CA ALA A 152 -7.78 6.49 -6.91
C ALA A 152 -8.36 6.83 -5.52
N ALA A 153 -7.53 7.34 -4.60
CA ALA A 153 -8.00 7.79 -3.28
C ALA A 153 -8.86 9.07 -3.38
N MET A 154 -8.50 10.01 -4.26
CA MET A 154 -9.28 11.22 -4.52
C MET A 154 -10.64 10.87 -5.13
N ASP A 155 -10.65 10.08 -6.19
CA ASP A 155 -11.87 9.63 -6.89
C ASP A 155 -12.79 8.85 -5.95
N SER A 156 -12.21 8.01 -5.09
CA SER A 156 -12.91 7.24 -4.06
C SER A 156 -13.67 8.15 -3.08
N ILE A 157 -13.04 9.24 -2.63
CA ILE A 157 -13.67 10.22 -1.73
C ILE A 157 -14.75 11.01 -2.49
N GLU A 158 -14.48 11.42 -3.70
CA GLU A 158 -15.40 12.20 -4.53
C GLU A 158 -16.63 11.41 -4.96
N ALA A 159 -16.52 10.10 -5.09
CA ALA A 159 -17.66 9.22 -5.36
C ALA A 159 -18.64 9.09 -4.16
N CYS A 160 -18.22 9.52 -2.98
CA CYS A 160 -19.05 9.53 -1.78
C CYS A 160 -19.93 10.77 -1.70
N GLU A 161 -20.91 10.73 -0.80
CA GLU A 161 -21.80 11.86 -0.53
C GLU A 161 -20.99 13.12 -0.13
N ALA A 162 -21.36 14.28 -0.70
CA ALA A 162 -20.62 15.54 -0.52
C ALA A 162 -20.43 15.94 0.95
N SER A 163 -21.43 15.66 1.79
CA SER A 163 -21.40 15.90 3.24
C SER A 163 -20.30 15.11 3.97
N LEU A 164 -19.91 13.94 3.46
CA LEU A 164 -18.91 13.06 4.07
C LEU A 164 -17.48 13.34 3.57
N ARG A 165 -17.31 13.94 2.39
CA ARG A 165 -16.00 14.13 1.76
C ARG A 165 -14.97 14.82 2.65
N PRO A 166 -15.30 15.91 3.39
CA PRO A 166 -14.33 16.55 4.28
C PRO A 166 -13.86 15.62 5.40
N LEU A 167 -14.77 14.82 5.95
CA LEU A 167 -14.45 13.88 7.00
C LEU A 167 -13.58 12.73 6.46
N LEU A 168 -13.91 12.19 5.29
CA LEU A 168 -13.14 11.13 4.64
C LEU A 168 -11.73 11.62 4.26
N ALA A 169 -11.59 12.81 3.68
CA ALA A 169 -10.28 13.39 3.34
C ALA A 169 -9.41 13.62 4.57
N SER A 170 -10.00 13.95 5.72
CA SER A 170 -9.27 14.14 6.97
C SER A 170 -8.90 12.83 7.69
N HIS A 171 -9.31 11.66 7.19
CA HIS A 171 -9.10 10.37 7.83
C HIS A 171 -8.68 9.29 6.81
N VAL A 172 -7.49 9.44 6.21
CA VAL A 172 -6.94 8.45 5.27
C VAL A 172 -5.95 7.54 6.00
N ALA A 173 -6.20 6.23 5.97
CA ALA A 173 -5.41 5.21 6.67
C ALA A 173 -4.70 4.28 5.66
N PRO A 174 -3.43 4.54 5.30
CA PRO A 174 -2.65 3.64 4.48
C PRO A 174 -2.23 2.40 5.27
N CYS A 175 -2.32 1.23 4.63
CA CYS A 175 -1.89 -0.06 5.18
C CYS A 175 -1.29 -0.96 4.09
N GLY A 176 -0.70 -2.08 4.50
CA GLY A 176 0.02 -2.97 3.61
C GLY A 176 1.50 -2.62 3.43
N GLY A 177 2.28 -3.62 2.98
CA GLY A 177 3.74 -3.56 2.91
C GLY A 177 4.29 -2.44 2.03
N ASN A 178 3.65 -2.16 0.89
CA ASN A 178 4.12 -1.12 -0.03
C ASN A 178 4.05 0.29 0.56
N THR A 179 3.17 0.53 1.53
CA THR A 179 3.07 1.84 2.17
C THR A 179 4.27 2.17 3.06
N LEU A 180 5.12 1.17 3.37
CA LEU A 180 6.30 1.32 4.23
C LEU A 180 7.48 1.98 3.53
N TYR A 181 7.50 2.06 2.20
CA TYR A 181 8.58 2.74 1.50
C TYR A 181 8.78 4.16 2.04
N PRO A 182 10.05 4.56 2.30
CA PRO A 182 10.35 5.94 2.69
C PRO A 182 9.72 6.93 1.70
N GLY A 183 9.09 7.99 2.20
CA GLY A 183 8.44 9.01 1.37
C GLY A 183 6.99 8.69 0.97
N PHE A 184 6.54 7.42 0.98
CA PHE A 184 5.22 7.01 0.48
C PHE A 184 4.06 7.80 1.13
N THR A 185 4.00 7.82 2.44
CA THR A 185 2.91 8.50 3.17
C THR A 185 2.96 10.03 3.04
N MET A 186 4.17 10.59 2.95
CA MET A 186 4.33 12.03 2.71
C MET A 186 3.86 12.41 1.31
N ARG A 187 4.22 11.63 0.29
CA ARG A 187 3.77 11.83 -1.09
C ARG A 187 2.25 11.75 -1.20
N LEU A 188 1.64 10.73 -0.59
CA LEU A 188 0.19 10.58 -0.54
C LEU A 188 -0.47 11.79 0.14
N TYR A 189 0.05 12.20 1.30
CA TYR A 189 -0.46 13.37 2.03
C TYR A 189 -0.39 14.65 1.19
N GLN A 190 0.75 14.95 0.55
CA GLN A 190 0.93 16.16 -0.25
C GLN A 190 -0.08 16.23 -1.41
N LEU A 191 -0.30 15.12 -2.11
CA LEU A 191 -1.24 15.07 -3.22
C LEU A 191 -2.69 15.26 -2.75
N LEU A 192 -3.09 14.58 -1.67
CA LEU A 192 -4.42 14.75 -1.10
C LEU A 192 -4.63 16.16 -0.53
N ALA A 193 -3.65 16.70 0.17
CA ALA A 193 -3.74 18.05 0.75
C ALA A 193 -3.86 19.12 -0.32
N SER A 194 -3.13 18.99 -1.42
CA SER A 194 -3.24 19.92 -2.57
C SER A 194 -4.61 19.83 -3.24
N HIS A 195 -5.11 18.61 -3.45
CA HIS A 195 -6.39 18.37 -4.14
C HIS A 195 -7.60 18.89 -3.34
N PHE A 196 -7.64 18.58 -2.05
CA PHE A 196 -8.78 18.93 -1.19
C PHE A 196 -8.71 20.32 -0.56
N PHE A 197 -7.67 21.11 -0.84
CA PHE A 197 -7.60 22.50 -0.31
C PHE A 197 -8.88 23.31 -0.65
N PRO A 198 -9.48 24.05 0.31
CA PRO A 198 -9.04 24.35 1.68
C PRO A 198 -9.42 23.30 2.73
N THR A 199 -10.06 22.17 2.37
CA THR A 199 -10.35 21.10 3.31
C THR A 199 -9.06 20.44 3.79
N LYS A 200 -8.93 20.25 5.09
CA LYS A 200 -7.75 19.62 5.68
C LYS A 200 -7.74 18.12 5.38
N ALA A 201 -6.80 17.66 4.56
CA ALA A 201 -6.49 16.25 4.45
C ALA A 201 -5.57 15.78 5.59
N SER A 202 -5.67 14.51 6.00
CA SER A 202 -4.76 13.91 6.98
C SER A 202 -4.55 12.43 6.70
N VAL A 203 -3.32 11.95 6.92
CA VAL A 203 -2.93 10.56 6.68
C VAL A 203 -2.48 9.93 8.00
N PHE A 204 -3.16 8.87 8.43
CA PHE A 204 -2.92 8.14 9.67
C PHE A 204 -2.07 6.90 9.41
N ALA A 205 -0.76 7.06 9.42
CA ALA A 205 0.20 6.02 9.06
C ALA A 205 0.92 5.46 10.30
N GLY A 206 0.36 4.45 10.92
CA GLY A 206 1.01 3.75 12.03
C GLY A 206 2.32 3.04 11.59
N SER A 207 3.28 2.89 12.50
CA SER A 207 4.57 2.22 12.21
C SER A 207 4.38 0.75 11.80
N ASN A 208 3.40 0.08 12.40
CA ASN A 208 3.10 -1.34 12.17
C ASN A 208 1.98 -1.58 11.14
N ARG A 209 1.76 -0.64 10.22
CA ARG A 209 0.64 -0.66 9.28
C ARG A 209 0.64 -1.83 8.29
N HIS A 210 1.73 -2.55 8.15
CA HIS A 210 1.79 -3.81 7.41
C HIS A 210 1.10 -4.98 8.14
N PHE A 211 0.89 -4.84 9.46
CA PHE A 211 0.12 -5.77 10.29
C PHE A 211 -1.29 -5.25 10.63
N SER A 212 -1.77 -4.19 9.97
CA SER A 212 -3.05 -3.54 10.31
C SER A 212 -4.21 -4.52 10.36
N VAL A 213 -4.31 -5.44 9.40
CA VAL A 213 -5.37 -6.46 9.37
C VAL A 213 -5.35 -7.32 10.64
N TRP A 214 -4.18 -7.82 11.01
CA TRP A 214 -4.02 -8.65 12.21
C TRP A 214 -4.31 -7.87 13.49
N LEU A 215 -3.83 -6.63 13.59
CA LEU A 215 -4.07 -5.76 14.73
C LEU A 215 -5.56 -5.45 14.89
N GLY A 216 -6.25 -5.08 13.81
CA GLY A 216 -7.69 -4.82 13.85
C GLY A 216 -8.51 -6.05 14.16
N ALA A 217 -8.17 -7.21 13.57
CA ALA A 217 -8.80 -8.48 13.90
C ALA A 217 -8.60 -8.87 15.37
N SER A 218 -7.41 -8.60 15.93
CA SER A 218 -7.16 -8.82 17.36
C SER A 218 -8.03 -7.93 18.24
N VAL A 219 -8.25 -6.66 17.87
CA VAL A 219 -9.17 -5.77 18.59
C VAL A 219 -10.60 -6.31 18.52
N VAL A 220 -11.09 -6.63 17.33
CA VAL A 220 -12.45 -7.15 17.10
C VAL A 220 -12.70 -8.45 17.87
N ALA A 221 -11.73 -9.35 17.90
CA ALA A 221 -11.84 -10.60 18.63
C ALA A 221 -12.09 -10.44 20.14
N HIS A 222 -11.71 -9.32 20.73
CA HIS A 222 -11.93 -9.00 22.14
C HIS A 222 -13.22 -8.22 22.41
N LEU A 223 -13.88 -7.70 21.36
CA LEU A 223 -15.09 -6.91 21.52
C LEU A 223 -16.32 -7.80 21.78
N SER A 224 -17.03 -7.52 22.86
CA SER A 224 -18.26 -8.26 23.19
C SER A 224 -19.37 -8.08 22.15
N THR A 225 -19.36 -6.97 21.42
CA THR A 225 -20.32 -6.65 20.36
C THR A 225 -20.22 -7.60 19.15
N TYR A 226 -19.06 -8.22 18.94
CA TYR A 226 -18.84 -9.17 17.85
C TYR A 226 -19.09 -10.64 18.25
N LYS A 227 -19.46 -10.92 19.50
CA LYS A 227 -19.71 -12.30 19.96
C LYS A 227 -20.80 -13.02 19.17
N SER A 228 -21.82 -12.31 18.73
CA SER A 228 -22.91 -12.86 17.90
C SER A 228 -22.52 -13.17 16.46
N GLU A 229 -21.39 -12.65 16.00
CA GLU A 229 -20.89 -12.88 14.64
C GLU A 229 -19.99 -14.13 14.53
N TRP A 230 -19.60 -14.69 15.68
CA TRP A 230 -18.80 -15.90 15.72
C TRP A 230 -19.66 -17.13 15.45
N LEU A 231 -19.27 -17.90 14.44
CA LEU A 231 -19.89 -19.16 14.09
C LEU A 231 -19.21 -20.28 14.88
N THR A 232 -19.96 -20.97 15.76
CA THR A 232 -19.47 -22.13 16.49
C THR A 232 -19.34 -23.34 15.55
N LYS A 233 -18.62 -24.38 16.00
CA LYS A 233 -18.48 -25.61 15.21
C LYS A 233 -19.83 -26.28 15.01
N GLU A 234 -20.66 -26.30 16.05
CA GLU A 234 -22.01 -26.88 16.03
C GLU A 234 -22.91 -26.17 15.02
N GLU A 235 -22.95 -24.84 15.04
CA GLU A 235 -23.70 -24.02 14.08
C GLU A 235 -23.19 -24.19 12.65
N TYR A 236 -21.87 -24.31 12.48
CA TYR A 236 -21.28 -24.60 11.16
C TYR A 236 -21.74 -25.98 10.65
N ASP A 237 -21.62 -27.00 11.47
CA ASP A 237 -22.02 -28.37 11.11
C ASP A 237 -23.52 -28.48 10.79
N GLU A 238 -24.38 -27.70 11.48
CA GLU A 238 -25.81 -27.63 11.22
C GLU A 238 -26.15 -26.92 9.90
N ARG A 239 -25.47 -25.80 9.60
CA ARG A 239 -25.72 -24.98 8.39
C ARG A 239 -25.18 -25.60 7.10
N PHE A 240 -24.07 -26.31 7.19
CA PHE A 240 -23.30 -26.78 6.05
C PHE A 240 -23.15 -28.30 5.98
N ARG A 241 -23.96 -29.05 6.74
CA ARG A 241 -24.09 -30.49 6.51
C ARG A 241 -24.63 -30.73 5.10
N LEU A 242 -23.72 -31.20 4.24
CA LEU A 242 -24.02 -31.77 2.93
C LEU A 242 -24.64 -33.14 3.09
#